data_3e4bd09a8198febd5cbffc0506eaccd0
#
_entry.id   3e4bd09a8198febd5cbffc0506eaccd0
#
_cell.length_a   1.000
_cell.length_b   1.000
_cell.length_c   1.000
_cell.angle_alpha   90.00
_cell.angle_beta   90.00
_cell.angle_gamma   90.00
#
_symmetry.space_group_name_H-M   'P 1'
#
loop_
_entity.id
_entity.type
_entity.pdbx_description
1 polymer ?
#
loop_
_entity_poly.entity_id
_entity_poly.type
_entity_poly.pdbx_seq_one_letter_code
_entity_poly.pdbx_strand_id
1 'polypeptide(L)'
;MSIALITGSAGLIGSEAVRYFAAKGLHVIGIDNDMRKYFFGPEASTEWMRKQLEATITNYQHYSIDIRDQAAIFDVFRHCGKDISLVIHTAAQPSHDWAAREPLTDFSVNATGTLNLLEATRQFCPEAPFIFTSTNKVYGDSCNELPLVEQESRWELDQSHKFANRGITEEQPIDQSLHSVFGASKVAADLMVQEYGRYFNLKTACFRAGCLTGPGHSGAQMHGFLAYLMRCCVTRTPYTVFGYKGKQVRDNMHSSDLIRAFDRFFQAPRQGAVYNIGGSRFSNCSMLEAITMCEEISERKMSSKYVPENRTGDHIWWISDIGKFQSHYPGFELQFDCRAILREIHDRNRDRWREFSRVVHA
;
A
#
# COMPACT_ATOMS: atom_id res chain seq x y z
N MET A 1 -25.48 11.95 -9.61
CA MET A 1 -24.15 12.46 -9.16
C MET A 1 -23.19 11.29 -9.22
N SER A 2 -21.98 11.45 -9.74
CA SER A 2 -21.03 10.32 -9.82
C SER A 2 -20.22 10.25 -8.53
N ILE A 3 -20.26 9.10 -7.85
CA ILE A 3 -19.66 8.89 -6.52
C ILE A 3 -18.45 7.96 -6.65
N ALA A 4 -17.32 8.33 -6.04
CA ALA A 4 -16.22 7.41 -5.73
C ALA A 4 -16.31 7.04 -4.23
N LEU A 5 -16.50 5.76 -3.93
CA LEU A 5 -16.48 5.24 -2.57
C LEU A 5 -15.08 4.69 -2.26
N ILE A 6 -14.44 5.24 -1.22
CA ILE A 6 -13.04 4.93 -0.89
C ILE A 6 -12.96 4.49 0.57
N THR A 7 -12.53 3.23 0.81
CA THR A 7 -12.27 2.75 2.18
C THR A 7 -10.80 2.92 2.53
N GLY A 8 -10.49 3.11 3.82
CA GLY A 8 -9.16 3.52 4.27
C GLY A 8 -8.83 4.95 3.82
N SER A 9 -9.87 5.79 3.70
CA SER A 9 -9.82 7.10 3.06
C SER A 9 -8.87 8.11 3.71
N ALA A 10 -8.52 7.94 4.98
CA ALA A 10 -7.55 8.76 5.69
C ALA A 10 -6.12 8.15 5.69
N GLY A 11 -5.94 6.93 5.18
CA GLY A 11 -4.64 6.29 5.00
C GLY A 11 -3.85 6.89 3.82
N LEU A 12 -2.61 6.42 3.62
CA LEU A 12 -1.72 6.90 2.54
C LEU A 12 -2.39 6.88 1.17
N ILE A 13 -2.87 5.71 0.75
CA ILE A 13 -3.42 5.52 -0.60
C ILE A 13 -4.84 6.10 -0.69
N GLY A 14 -5.65 5.88 0.35
CA GLY A 14 -7.01 6.39 0.37
C GLY A 14 -7.07 7.92 0.31
N SER A 15 -6.23 8.63 1.06
CA SER A 15 -6.20 10.09 1.07
C SER A 15 -5.73 10.68 -0.27
N GLU A 16 -4.79 10.02 -0.92
CA GLU A 16 -4.35 10.40 -2.28
C GLU A 16 -5.47 10.19 -3.29
N ALA A 17 -6.19 9.05 -3.19
CA ALA A 17 -7.36 8.78 -4.03
C ALA A 17 -8.49 9.79 -3.79
N VAL A 18 -8.77 10.16 -2.54
CA VAL A 18 -9.76 11.19 -2.21
C VAL A 18 -9.44 12.50 -2.94
N ARG A 19 -8.19 12.99 -2.81
CA ARG A 19 -7.76 14.25 -3.47
C ARG A 19 -7.89 14.17 -4.98
N TYR A 20 -7.43 13.06 -5.55
CA TYR A 20 -7.39 12.89 -7.01
C TYR A 20 -8.79 12.81 -7.60
N PHE A 21 -9.65 11.95 -7.09
CA PHE A 21 -10.99 11.77 -7.67
C PHE A 21 -11.95 12.92 -7.35
N ALA A 22 -11.79 13.57 -6.18
CA ALA A 22 -12.50 14.82 -5.90
C ALA A 22 -12.10 15.93 -6.89
N ALA A 23 -10.83 16.10 -7.20
CA ALA A 23 -10.34 17.07 -8.20
C ALA A 23 -10.82 16.73 -9.62
N LYS A 24 -11.13 15.47 -9.91
CA LYS A 24 -11.80 15.04 -11.15
C LYS A 24 -13.32 15.31 -11.18
N GLY A 25 -13.88 15.88 -10.13
CA GLY A 25 -15.28 16.25 -10.06
C GLY A 25 -16.22 15.16 -9.54
N LEU A 26 -15.71 14.02 -9.05
CA LEU A 26 -16.53 13.02 -8.38
C LEU A 26 -16.88 13.50 -6.97
N HIS A 27 -18.08 13.18 -6.49
CA HIS A 27 -18.35 13.25 -5.07
C HIS A 27 -17.65 12.05 -4.39
N VAL A 28 -16.85 12.30 -3.34
CA VAL A 28 -16.08 11.24 -2.71
C VAL A 28 -16.69 10.89 -1.35
N ILE A 29 -17.05 9.63 -1.19
CA ILE A 29 -17.44 9.05 0.10
C ILE A 29 -16.24 8.27 0.65
N GLY A 30 -15.71 8.73 1.79
CA GLY A 30 -14.64 8.08 2.49
C GLY A 30 -15.13 7.28 3.69
N ILE A 31 -14.65 6.05 3.83
CA ILE A 31 -14.90 5.18 4.98
C ILE A 31 -13.56 4.88 5.66
N ASP A 32 -13.42 5.28 6.93
CA ASP A 32 -12.23 5.04 7.74
C ASP A 32 -12.59 5.18 9.23
N ASN A 33 -12.07 4.30 10.09
CA ASN A 33 -12.31 4.32 11.53
C ASN A 33 -11.04 4.51 12.38
N ASP A 34 -9.93 4.92 11.74
CA ASP A 34 -8.61 5.12 12.38
C ASP A 34 -8.08 3.88 13.13
N MET A 35 -8.41 2.65 12.68
CA MET A 35 -7.84 1.43 13.26
C MET A 35 -6.31 1.39 13.20
N ARG A 36 -5.70 2.21 12.36
CA ARG A 36 -4.25 2.35 12.33
C ARG A 36 -3.67 2.79 13.68
N LYS A 37 -4.38 3.63 14.42
CA LYS A 37 -4.05 4.00 15.80
C LYS A 37 -4.08 2.78 16.74
N TYR A 38 -5.05 1.88 16.57
CA TYR A 38 -5.13 0.63 17.32
C TYR A 38 -3.96 -0.31 17.00
N PHE A 39 -3.59 -0.44 15.72
CA PHE A 39 -2.53 -1.34 15.28
C PHE A 39 -1.13 -0.88 15.68
N PHE A 40 -0.84 0.41 15.61
CA PHE A 40 0.52 0.96 15.68
C PHE A 40 0.69 2.07 16.73
N GLY A 41 -0.33 2.36 17.53
CA GLY A 41 -0.30 3.40 18.54
C GLY A 41 -0.70 4.80 18.04
N PRO A 42 -0.81 5.77 18.97
CA PRO A 42 -1.32 7.11 18.68
C PRO A 42 -0.56 7.86 17.59
N GLU A 43 0.75 7.64 17.48
CA GLU A 43 1.62 8.29 16.48
C GLU A 43 1.29 7.89 15.03
N ALA A 44 0.66 6.73 14.86
CA ALA A 44 0.26 6.23 13.55
C ALA A 44 -1.18 6.62 13.17
N SER A 45 -1.91 7.34 14.03
CA SER A 45 -3.26 7.81 13.75
C SER A 45 -3.34 8.58 12.44
N THR A 46 -4.42 8.35 11.69
CA THR A 46 -4.75 9.03 10.44
C THR A 46 -5.77 10.17 10.63
N GLU A 47 -6.17 10.44 11.86
CA GLU A 47 -7.15 11.46 12.22
C GLU A 47 -6.77 12.88 11.72
N TRP A 48 -5.47 13.21 11.74
CA TRP A 48 -4.98 14.48 11.20
C TRP A 48 -5.25 14.62 9.70
N MET A 49 -5.11 13.53 8.96
CA MET A 49 -5.37 13.48 7.52
C MET A 49 -6.88 13.60 7.25
N ARG A 50 -7.71 12.87 8.00
CA ARG A 50 -9.17 12.98 7.91
C ARG A 50 -9.62 14.44 8.07
N LYS A 51 -9.18 15.11 9.13
CA LYS A 51 -9.50 16.54 9.37
C LYS A 51 -9.04 17.46 8.24
N GLN A 52 -7.85 17.19 7.70
CA GLN A 52 -7.34 17.97 6.57
C GLN A 52 -8.20 17.78 5.32
N LEU A 53 -8.61 16.54 5.00
CA LEU A 53 -9.47 16.27 3.85
C LEU A 53 -10.83 16.96 3.98
N GLU A 54 -11.49 16.84 5.13
CA GLU A 54 -12.77 17.50 5.43
C GLU A 54 -12.67 19.03 5.33
N ALA A 55 -11.56 19.62 5.77
CA ALA A 55 -11.36 21.06 5.74
C ALA A 55 -11.04 21.61 4.35
N THR A 56 -10.49 20.80 3.43
CA THR A 56 -9.94 21.27 2.15
C THR A 56 -10.71 20.79 0.93
N ILE A 57 -11.56 19.78 1.03
CA ILE A 57 -12.25 19.16 -0.10
C ILE A 57 -13.77 19.24 0.11
N THR A 58 -14.43 20.13 -0.64
CA THR A 58 -15.86 20.42 -0.46
C THR A 58 -16.80 19.31 -0.95
N ASN A 59 -16.35 18.48 -1.88
CA ASN A 59 -17.07 17.32 -2.42
C ASN A 59 -16.62 15.99 -1.79
N TYR A 60 -16.14 16.04 -0.54
CA TYR A 60 -15.78 14.88 0.26
C TYR A 60 -16.70 14.75 1.48
N GLN A 61 -17.17 13.54 1.74
CA GLN A 61 -17.94 13.18 2.93
C GLN A 61 -17.30 11.96 3.61
N HIS A 62 -17.08 12.06 4.93
CA HIS A 62 -16.48 11.00 5.72
C HIS A 62 -17.50 10.24 6.53
N TYR A 63 -17.34 8.90 6.58
CA TYR A 63 -18.05 8.00 7.48
C TYR A 63 -17.07 7.22 8.36
N SER A 64 -17.21 7.34 9.67
CA SER A 64 -16.42 6.56 10.65
C SER A 64 -17.09 5.19 10.84
N ILE A 65 -16.84 4.28 9.89
CA ILE A 65 -17.43 2.92 9.84
C ILE A 65 -16.32 1.90 9.77
N ASP A 66 -16.49 0.80 10.52
CA ASP A 66 -15.65 -0.40 10.38
C ASP A 66 -16.13 -1.23 9.20
N ILE A 67 -15.25 -1.61 8.29
CA ILE A 67 -15.59 -2.44 7.12
C ILE A 67 -16.09 -3.84 7.51
N ARG A 68 -15.87 -4.27 8.75
CA ARG A 68 -16.41 -5.51 9.31
C ARG A 68 -17.91 -5.42 9.65
N ASP A 69 -18.41 -4.20 9.85
CA ASP A 69 -19.84 -3.97 10.08
C ASP A 69 -20.60 -4.02 8.76
N GLN A 70 -21.05 -5.23 8.42
CA GLN A 70 -21.75 -5.50 7.17
C GLN A 70 -23.01 -4.62 7.04
N ALA A 71 -23.78 -4.44 8.13
CA ALA A 71 -25.02 -3.67 8.08
C ALA A 71 -24.75 -2.20 7.76
N ALA A 72 -23.78 -1.58 8.44
CA ALA A 72 -23.39 -0.19 8.18
C ALA A 72 -22.83 0.00 6.75
N ILE A 73 -22.02 -0.94 6.27
CA ILE A 73 -21.53 -0.91 4.88
C ILE A 73 -22.67 -1.00 3.88
N PHE A 74 -23.60 -1.94 4.08
CA PHE A 74 -24.76 -2.11 3.19
C PHE A 74 -25.68 -0.89 3.20
N ASP A 75 -25.84 -0.23 4.33
CA ASP A 75 -26.64 1.00 4.42
C ASP A 75 -26.02 2.15 3.62
N VAL A 76 -24.71 2.35 3.67
CA VAL A 76 -24.02 3.35 2.83
C VAL A 76 -24.20 3.03 1.34
N PHE A 77 -23.95 1.77 0.94
CA PHE A 77 -24.08 1.37 -0.46
C PHE A 77 -25.52 1.45 -0.96
N ARG A 78 -26.51 1.06 -0.14
CA ARG A 78 -27.94 1.16 -0.48
C ARG A 78 -28.38 2.62 -0.66
N HIS A 79 -27.88 3.52 0.21
CA HIS A 79 -28.20 4.94 0.13
C HIS A 79 -27.65 5.59 -1.14
N CYS A 80 -26.42 5.28 -1.50
CA CYS A 80 -25.76 5.83 -2.70
C CYS A 80 -26.18 5.10 -3.98
N GLY A 81 -26.44 3.80 -3.89
CA GLY A 81 -26.96 2.97 -4.98
C GLY A 81 -26.16 3.10 -6.28
N LYS A 82 -26.87 3.30 -7.37
CA LYS A 82 -26.31 3.39 -8.72
C LYS A 82 -25.47 4.66 -8.98
N ASP A 83 -25.51 5.63 -8.09
CA ASP A 83 -24.65 6.80 -8.17
C ASP A 83 -23.17 6.47 -7.91
N ILE A 84 -22.89 5.35 -7.21
CA ILE A 84 -21.52 4.84 -7.05
C ILE A 84 -21.01 4.38 -8.43
N SER A 85 -20.01 5.10 -8.94
CA SER A 85 -19.37 4.83 -10.23
C SER A 85 -17.96 4.21 -10.06
N LEU A 86 -17.42 4.19 -8.84
CA LEU A 86 -16.10 3.66 -8.53
C LEU A 86 -16.03 3.25 -7.06
N VAL A 87 -15.48 2.06 -6.79
CA VAL A 87 -15.13 1.60 -5.44
C VAL A 87 -13.62 1.37 -5.37
N ILE A 88 -12.95 2.03 -4.40
CA ILE A 88 -11.53 1.84 -4.13
C ILE A 88 -11.38 1.32 -2.71
N HIS A 89 -10.89 0.09 -2.58
CA HIS A 89 -10.72 -0.58 -1.29
C HIS A 89 -9.24 -0.60 -0.89
N THR A 90 -8.89 0.27 0.08
CA THR A 90 -7.53 0.37 0.64
C THR A 90 -7.47 0.13 2.14
N ALA A 91 -8.63 0.01 2.81
CA ALA A 91 -8.68 -0.34 4.23
C ALA A 91 -8.12 -1.74 4.47
N ALA A 92 -7.18 -1.87 5.40
CA ALA A 92 -6.56 -3.14 5.73
C ALA A 92 -5.84 -3.08 7.10
N GLN A 93 -5.63 -4.24 7.72
CA GLN A 93 -4.56 -4.46 8.68
C GLN A 93 -3.28 -4.81 7.90
N PRO A 94 -2.19 -4.03 7.97
CA PRO A 94 -1.07 -4.20 7.04
C PRO A 94 0.22 -4.80 7.66
N SER A 95 0.19 -5.34 8.90
CA SER A 95 1.37 -5.78 9.62
C SER A 95 1.39 -7.28 9.89
N HIS A 96 2.51 -7.94 9.53
CA HIS A 96 2.75 -9.34 9.86
C HIS A 96 2.81 -9.61 11.36
N ASP A 97 3.56 -8.76 12.09
CA ASP A 97 3.77 -8.93 13.54
C ASP A 97 2.47 -8.74 14.31
N TRP A 98 1.64 -7.79 13.86
CA TRP A 98 0.36 -7.56 14.50
C TRP A 98 -0.64 -8.69 14.19
N ALA A 99 -0.69 -9.17 12.95
CA ALA A 99 -1.52 -10.30 12.54
C ALA A 99 -1.22 -11.57 13.36
N ALA A 100 0.05 -11.80 13.69
CA ALA A 100 0.44 -12.94 14.54
C ALA A 100 -0.09 -12.84 15.98
N ARG A 101 -0.34 -11.62 16.48
CA ARG A 101 -0.90 -11.38 17.83
C ARG A 101 -2.42 -11.55 17.84
N GLU A 102 -3.10 -11.07 16.81
CA GLU A 102 -4.56 -11.09 16.71
C GLU A 102 -5.04 -11.64 15.35
N PRO A 103 -4.86 -12.95 15.10
CA PRO A 103 -5.18 -13.56 13.80
C PRO A 103 -6.64 -13.38 13.38
N LEU A 104 -7.58 -13.46 14.33
CA LEU A 104 -9.01 -13.30 14.04
C LEU A 104 -9.35 -11.86 13.62
N THR A 105 -8.75 -10.87 14.27
CA THR A 105 -8.93 -9.46 13.88
C THR A 105 -8.31 -9.20 12.51
N ASP A 106 -7.09 -9.71 12.25
CA ASP A 106 -6.45 -9.60 10.93
C ASP A 106 -7.33 -10.17 9.83
N PHE A 107 -7.78 -11.41 9.98
CA PHE A 107 -8.61 -12.09 8.98
C PHE A 107 -9.95 -11.38 8.78
N SER A 108 -10.59 -10.96 9.87
CA SER A 108 -11.88 -10.26 9.78
C SER A 108 -11.78 -8.91 9.07
N VAL A 109 -10.70 -8.15 9.29
CA VAL A 109 -10.46 -6.88 8.58
C VAL A 109 -10.12 -7.14 7.12
N ASN A 110 -9.13 -8.00 6.85
CA ASN A 110 -8.59 -8.15 5.49
C ASN A 110 -9.49 -8.99 4.57
N ALA A 111 -10.03 -10.10 5.05
CA ALA A 111 -10.84 -11.01 4.23
C ALA A 111 -12.33 -10.74 4.35
N THR A 112 -12.90 -10.74 5.56
CA THR A 112 -14.35 -10.55 5.75
C THR A 112 -14.77 -9.14 5.37
N GLY A 113 -14.00 -8.10 5.77
CA GLY A 113 -14.26 -6.72 5.37
C GLY A 113 -14.26 -6.52 3.84
N THR A 114 -13.30 -7.17 3.14
CA THR A 114 -13.28 -7.16 1.67
C THR A 114 -14.52 -7.84 1.08
N LEU A 115 -14.95 -8.98 1.65
CA LEU A 115 -16.15 -9.67 1.20
C LEU A 115 -17.41 -8.83 1.38
N ASN A 116 -17.55 -8.12 2.51
CA ASN A 116 -18.67 -7.20 2.74
C ASN A 116 -18.78 -6.13 1.65
N LEU A 117 -17.64 -5.54 1.25
CA LEU A 117 -17.60 -4.51 0.20
C LEU A 117 -17.89 -5.08 -1.19
N LEU A 118 -17.35 -6.27 -1.51
CA LEU A 118 -17.65 -6.96 -2.77
C LEU A 118 -19.12 -7.28 -2.90
N GLU A 119 -19.73 -7.81 -1.83
CA GLU A 119 -21.16 -8.17 -1.83
C GLU A 119 -22.03 -6.92 -1.90
N ALA A 120 -21.67 -5.85 -1.19
CA ALA A 120 -22.37 -4.56 -1.31
C ALA A 120 -22.25 -3.99 -2.74
N THR A 121 -21.08 -4.06 -3.37
CA THR A 121 -20.88 -3.64 -4.77
C THR A 121 -21.78 -4.44 -5.70
N ARG A 122 -21.78 -5.77 -5.57
CA ARG A 122 -22.60 -6.67 -6.40
C ARG A 122 -24.10 -6.36 -6.31
N GLN A 123 -24.58 -6.07 -5.10
CA GLN A 123 -26.03 -5.86 -4.88
C GLN A 123 -26.49 -4.46 -5.27
N PHE A 124 -25.70 -3.42 -5.03
CA PHE A 124 -26.17 -2.03 -5.11
C PHE A 124 -25.58 -1.23 -6.30
N CYS A 125 -24.36 -1.58 -6.75
CA CYS A 125 -23.68 -0.85 -7.85
C CYS A 125 -22.82 -1.79 -8.73
N PRO A 126 -23.39 -2.86 -9.33
CA PRO A 126 -22.64 -3.89 -10.04
C PRO A 126 -21.85 -3.36 -11.26
N GLU A 127 -22.20 -2.20 -11.78
CA GLU A 127 -21.48 -1.57 -12.89
C GLU A 127 -20.23 -0.78 -12.45
N ALA A 128 -20.10 -0.47 -11.16
CA ALA A 128 -18.95 0.26 -10.64
C ALA A 128 -17.69 -0.62 -10.64
N PRO A 129 -16.57 -0.17 -11.22
CA PRO A 129 -15.29 -0.83 -11.04
C PRO A 129 -14.90 -0.91 -9.57
N PHE A 130 -14.40 -2.10 -9.16
CA PHE A 130 -13.89 -2.37 -7.82
C PHE A 130 -12.37 -2.54 -7.86
N ILE A 131 -11.67 -1.60 -7.28
CA ILE A 131 -10.20 -1.58 -7.20
C ILE A 131 -9.76 -2.02 -5.81
N PHE A 132 -9.00 -3.10 -5.72
CA PHE A 132 -8.47 -3.63 -4.48
C PHE A 132 -6.95 -3.44 -4.39
N THR A 133 -6.50 -2.75 -3.33
CA THR A 133 -5.08 -2.68 -2.98
C THR A 133 -4.67 -3.99 -2.31
N SER A 134 -4.19 -4.92 -3.11
CA SER A 134 -3.58 -6.17 -2.68
C SER A 134 -2.10 -5.95 -2.33
N THR A 135 -1.32 -7.01 -2.19
CA THR A 135 0.07 -6.96 -1.76
C THR A 135 0.91 -8.03 -2.45
N ASN A 136 2.21 -7.80 -2.58
CA ASN A 136 3.17 -8.83 -2.97
C ASN A 136 3.29 -9.97 -1.95
N LYS A 137 2.76 -9.80 -0.73
CA LYS A 137 2.79 -10.86 0.31
C LYS A 137 1.85 -12.03 0.00
N VAL A 138 0.99 -11.90 -1.02
CA VAL A 138 0.22 -13.03 -1.54
C VAL A 138 1.10 -14.13 -2.16
N TYR A 139 2.35 -13.81 -2.53
CA TYR A 139 3.32 -14.80 -3.03
C TYR A 139 4.10 -15.51 -1.92
N GLY A 140 3.86 -15.14 -0.66
CA GLY A 140 4.57 -15.73 0.48
C GLY A 140 6.07 -15.50 0.42
N ASP A 141 6.84 -16.45 0.95
CA ASP A 141 8.30 -16.43 0.98
C ASP A 141 8.97 -17.15 -0.22
N SER A 142 8.20 -17.71 -1.14
CA SER A 142 8.73 -18.34 -2.38
C SER A 142 9.65 -17.41 -3.18
N CYS A 143 9.50 -16.10 -3.03
CA CYS A 143 10.40 -15.11 -3.63
C CYS A 143 11.82 -15.15 -3.02
N ASN A 144 12.00 -15.69 -1.82
CA ASN A 144 13.29 -15.84 -1.16
C ASN A 144 14.08 -17.07 -1.65
N GLU A 145 13.42 -17.99 -2.36
CA GLU A 145 14.04 -19.17 -2.99
C GLU A 145 14.66 -18.87 -4.35
N LEU A 146 14.45 -17.65 -4.87
CA LEU A 146 15.04 -17.22 -6.12
C LEU A 146 16.59 -17.17 -6.01
N PRO A 147 17.33 -17.42 -7.11
CA PRO A 147 18.78 -17.41 -7.10
C PRO A 147 19.32 -15.99 -6.91
N LEU A 148 19.62 -15.63 -5.67
CA LEU A 148 20.10 -14.29 -5.29
C LEU A 148 21.62 -14.27 -5.18
N VAL A 149 22.23 -13.18 -5.65
CA VAL A 149 23.65 -12.89 -5.58
C VAL A 149 23.87 -11.71 -4.65
N GLU A 150 24.76 -11.88 -3.67
CA GLU A 150 25.15 -10.79 -2.78
C GLU A 150 26.11 -9.84 -3.48
N GLN A 151 25.74 -8.56 -3.55
CA GLN A 151 26.58 -7.46 -4.03
C GLN A 151 27.05 -6.59 -2.85
N GLU A 152 27.80 -5.53 -3.12
CA GLU A 152 28.34 -4.65 -2.09
C GLU A 152 27.24 -4.01 -1.23
N SER A 153 26.22 -3.40 -1.85
CA SER A 153 25.12 -2.67 -1.15
C SER A 153 23.78 -3.37 -1.18
N ARG A 154 23.60 -4.45 -1.94
CA ARG A 154 22.30 -5.09 -2.15
C ARG A 154 22.38 -6.58 -2.45
N TRP A 155 21.28 -7.27 -2.25
CA TRP A 155 21.01 -8.53 -2.93
C TRP A 155 20.45 -8.24 -4.31
N GLU A 156 20.85 -9.03 -5.31
CA GLU A 156 20.32 -8.91 -6.67
C GLU A 156 20.00 -10.30 -7.21
N LEU A 157 19.04 -10.39 -8.12
CA LEU A 157 18.69 -11.65 -8.76
C LEU A 157 19.77 -12.02 -9.79
N ASP A 158 20.12 -13.31 -9.84
CA ASP A 158 21.06 -13.82 -10.86
C ASP A 158 20.58 -13.43 -12.26
N GLN A 159 21.51 -12.87 -13.06
CA GLN A 159 21.18 -12.30 -14.37
C GLN A 159 20.63 -13.33 -15.38
N SER A 160 20.86 -14.62 -15.16
CA SER A 160 20.31 -15.69 -16.00
C SER A 160 18.84 -16.00 -15.72
N HIS A 161 18.32 -15.54 -14.58
CA HIS A 161 16.93 -15.83 -14.20
C HIS A 161 15.94 -14.98 -14.99
N LYS A 162 14.79 -15.56 -15.36
CA LYS A 162 13.77 -14.90 -16.19
C LYS A 162 13.24 -13.57 -15.65
N PHE A 163 13.26 -13.37 -14.33
CA PHE A 163 12.81 -12.14 -13.67
C PHE A 163 13.92 -11.09 -13.49
N ALA A 164 15.17 -11.39 -13.85
CA ALA A 164 16.30 -10.51 -13.56
C ALA A 164 16.16 -9.12 -14.21
N ASN A 165 15.70 -9.04 -15.44
CA ASN A 165 15.66 -7.79 -16.19
C ASN A 165 14.50 -6.87 -15.79
N ARG A 166 13.33 -7.42 -15.47
CA ARG A 166 12.09 -6.62 -15.30
C ARG A 166 11.48 -6.73 -13.91
N GLY A 167 11.73 -7.82 -13.19
CA GLY A 167 11.12 -8.11 -11.91
C GLY A 167 10.17 -9.31 -11.96
N ILE A 168 9.52 -9.57 -10.83
CA ILE A 168 8.61 -10.70 -10.62
C ILE A 168 7.26 -10.39 -11.28
N THR A 169 6.80 -11.31 -12.12
CA THR A 169 5.51 -11.25 -12.80
C THR A 169 4.41 -11.93 -11.97
N GLU A 170 3.16 -11.81 -12.42
CA GLU A 170 1.98 -12.49 -11.84
C GLU A 170 2.01 -14.02 -12.05
N GLU A 171 2.98 -14.57 -12.78
CA GLU A 171 3.22 -16.01 -12.93
C GLU A 171 3.87 -16.63 -11.68
N GLN A 172 4.40 -15.82 -10.75
CA GLN A 172 4.90 -16.33 -9.48
C GLN A 172 3.78 -17.02 -8.72
N PRO A 173 3.95 -18.29 -8.31
CA PRO A 173 2.89 -19.03 -7.62
C PRO A 173 2.58 -18.42 -6.25
N ILE A 174 1.33 -18.61 -5.82
CA ILE A 174 0.83 -18.15 -4.51
C ILE A 174 0.64 -19.30 -3.52
N ASP A 175 0.77 -20.52 -3.93
CA ASP A 175 0.62 -21.74 -3.12
C ASP A 175 1.99 -22.33 -2.74
N GLN A 176 1.99 -23.25 -1.79
CA GLN A 176 3.16 -23.98 -1.29
C GLN A 176 4.29 -23.06 -0.74
N SER A 177 3.93 -21.95 -0.15
CA SER A 177 4.87 -21.01 0.47
C SER A 177 4.37 -20.50 1.82
N LEU A 178 5.26 -20.01 2.68
CA LEU A 178 4.91 -19.43 3.97
C LEU A 178 4.41 -18.00 3.80
N HIS A 179 3.10 -17.77 3.95
CA HIS A 179 2.49 -16.45 3.74
C HIS A 179 2.49 -15.55 4.97
N SER A 180 2.73 -16.06 6.17
CA SER A 180 2.28 -15.48 7.43
C SER A 180 0.74 -15.36 7.53
N VAL A 181 0.21 -15.07 8.71
CA VAL A 181 -1.24 -14.84 8.89
C VAL A 181 -1.74 -13.67 8.06
N PHE A 182 -1.01 -12.55 8.05
CA PHE A 182 -1.31 -11.38 7.22
C PHE A 182 -1.35 -11.73 5.72
N GLY A 183 -0.34 -12.44 5.22
CA GLY A 183 -0.29 -12.84 3.82
C GLY A 183 -1.48 -13.74 3.45
N ALA A 184 -1.83 -14.71 4.31
CA ALA A 184 -2.94 -15.61 4.11
C ALA A 184 -4.30 -14.89 4.07
N SER A 185 -4.55 -13.93 4.97
CA SER A 185 -5.78 -13.12 4.94
C SER A 185 -5.88 -12.26 3.68
N LYS A 186 -4.74 -11.73 3.20
CA LYS A 186 -4.69 -10.96 1.94
C LYS A 186 -4.84 -11.87 0.71
N VAL A 187 -4.34 -13.12 0.73
CA VAL A 187 -4.61 -14.11 -0.33
C VAL A 187 -6.10 -14.41 -0.41
N ALA A 188 -6.77 -14.65 0.73
CA ALA A 188 -8.21 -14.89 0.75
C ALA A 188 -8.98 -13.72 0.12
N ALA A 189 -8.65 -12.48 0.47
CA ALA A 189 -9.27 -11.28 -0.12
C ALA A 189 -8.96 -11.16 -1.63
N ASP A 190 -7.71 -11.35 -2.03
CA ASP A 190 -7.26 -11.26 -3.44
C ASP A 190 -8.01 -12.27 -4.33
N LEU A 191 -8.14 -13.52 -3.89
CA LEU A 191 -8.90 -14.54 -4.60
C LEU A 191 -10.40 -14.21 -4.68
N MET A 192 -11.01 -13.70 -3.59
CA MET A 192 -12.42 -13.28 -3.61
C MET A 192 -12.65 -12.14 -4.60
N VAL A 193 -11.76 -11.15 -4.67
CA VAL A 193 -11.86 -10.06 -5.65
C VAL A 193 -11.81 -10.59 -7.08
N GLN A 194 -10.91 -11.55 -7.36
CA GLN A 194 -10.84 -12.21 -8.67
C GLN A 194 -12.10 -12.99 -9.00
N GLU A 195 -12.63 -13.78 -8.04
CA GLU A 195 -13.82 -14.60 -8.25
C GLU A 195 -15.08 -13.74 -8.43
N TYR A 196 -15.22 -12.63 -7.73
CA TYR A 196 -16.32 -11.70 -7.99
C TYR A 196 -16.27 -11.12 -9.41
N GLY A 197 -15.07 -10.89 -9.93
CA GLY A 197 -14.89 -10.50 -11.33
C GLY A 197 -15.22 -11.60 -12.32
N ARG A 198 -14.77 -12.83 -12.07
CA ARG A 198 -14.93 -13.98 -13.00
C ARG A 198 -16.33 -14.61 -12.92
N TYR A 199 -16.83 -14.82 -11.70
CA TYR A 199 -18.07 -15.54 -11.43
C TYR A 199 -19.30 -14.65 -11.56
N PHE A 200 -19.22 -13.41 -11.05
CA PHE A 200 -20.34 -12.45 -11.10
C PHE A 200 -20.19 -11.37 -12.17
N ASN A 201 -19.16 -11.44 -13.01
CA ASN A 201 -18.88 -10.47 -14.08
C ASN A 201 -18.66 -9.01 -13.60
N LEU A 202 -18.25 -8.80 -12.36
CA LEU A 202 -17.91 -7.48 -11.87
C LEU A 202 -16.60 -7.00 -12.49
N LYS A 203 -16.45 -5.68 -12.62
CA LYS A 203 -15.22 -5.03 -13.09
C LYS A 203 -14.25 -4.91 -11.94
N THR A 204 -13.53 -5.98 -11.57
CA THR A 204 -12.63 -5.99 -10.41
C THR A 204 -11.16 -6.07 -10.81
N ALA A 205 -10.30 -5.44 -10.00
CA ALA A 205 -8.85 -5.59 -10.12
C ALA A 205 -8.16 -5.70 -8.77
N CYS A 206 -7.22 -6.65 -8.67
CA CYS A 206 -6.23 -6.75 -7.60
C CYS A 206 -4.94 -6.05 -8.04
N PHE A 207 -4.53 -5.01 -7.32
CA PHE A 207 -3.22 -4.39 -7.48
C PHE A 207 -2.29 -4.94 -6.40
N ARG A 208 -1.46 -5.93 -6.75
CA ARG A 208 -0.49 -6.58 -5.88
C ARG A 208 0.74 -5.69 -5.76
N ALA A 209 0.69 -4.79 -4.78
CA ALA A 209 1.71 -3.77 -4.63
C ALA A 209 2.93 -4.25 -3.82
N GLY A 210 4.10 -3.73 -4.19
CA GLY A 210 5.31 -3.73 -3.37
C GLY A 210 5.24 -2.68 -2.25
N CYS A 211 6.32 -1.93 -2.01
CA CYS A 211 6.32 -0.86 -1.03
C CYS A 211 5.65 0.40 -1.58
N LEU A 212 4.44 0.68 -1.10
CA LEU A 212 3.75 1.94 -1.38
C LEU A 212 4.18 3.00 -0.38
N THR A 213 4.51 4.20 -0.86
CA THR A 213 5.04 5.27 -0.02
C THR A 213 4.70 6.65 -0.59
N GLY A 214 5.02 7.70 0.16
CA GLY A 214 4.78 9.08 -0.22
C GLY A 214 4.70 10.01 0.99
N PRO A 215 4.52 11.30 0.78
CA PRO A 215 4.57 12.31 1.86
C PRO A 215 3.43 12.17 2.88
N GLY A 216 2.29 11.63 2.50
CA GLY A 216 1.17 11.35 3.39
C GLY A 216 1.32 10.10 4.27
N HIS A 217 2.43 9.38 4.17
CA HIS A 217 2.63 8.14 4.92
C HIS A 217 2.94 8.41 6.40
N SER A 218 2.02 8.02 7.29
CA SER A 218 2.30 7.96 8.74
C SER A 218 3.18 6.74 9.04
N GLY A 219 4.47 6.82 8.67
CA GLY A 219 5.44 5.74 8.82
C GLY A 219 5.72 5.42 10.29
N ALA A 220 5.75 4.12 10.61
CA ALA A 220 6.11 3.57 11.92
C ALA A 220 7.22 2.51 11.74
N GLN A 221 7.88 2.14 12.83
CA GLN A 221 9.00 1.19 12.79
C GLN A 221 8.64 -0.14 12.08
N MET A 222 7.41 -0.59 12.24
CA MET A 222 6.93 -1.86 11.71
C MET A 222 6.20 -1.75 10.37
N HIS A 223 5.96 -0.53 9.86
CA HIS A 223 5.25 -0.32 8.60
C HIS A 223 5.55 1.04 7.96
N GLY A 224 5.93 1.02 6.68
CA GLY A 224 6.24 2.24 5.91
C GLY A 224 7.69 2.67 6.04
N PHE A 225 8.62 1.77 5.66
CA PHE A 225 10.03 1.91 5.98
C PHE A 225 10.69 3.19 5.45
N LEU A 226 10.44 3.62 4.20
CA LEU A 226 11.08 4.83 3.65
C LEU A 226 10.65 6.11 4.41
N ALA A 227 9.37 6.25 4.72
CA ALA A 227 8.88 7.41 5.46
C ALA A 227 9.40 7.40 6.91
N TYR A 228 9.42 6.23 7.56
CA TYR A 228 9.97 6.10 8.91
C TYR A 228 11.48 6.30 8.93
N LEU A 229 12.22 5.78 7.95
CA LEU A 229 13.66 5.95 7.80
C LEU A 229 14.03 7.44 7.68
N MET A 230 13.37 8.17 6.78
CA MET A 230 13.56 9.62 6.63
C MET A 230 13.21 10.37 7.92
N ARG A 231 12.12 10.00 8.59
CA ARG A 231 11.75 10.57 9.89
C ARG A 231 12.87 10.38 10.92
N CYS A 232 13.38 9.15 11.07
CA CYS A 232 14.49 8.85 11.98
C CYS A 232 15.72 9.70 11.68
N CYS A 233 16.05 9.88 10.40
CA CYS A 233 17.17 10.73 9.99
C CYS A 233 16.95 12.20 10.38
N VAL A 234 15.77 12.75 10.12
CA VAL A 234 15.43 14.15 10.44
C VAL A 234 15.37 14.40 11.96
N THR A 235 14.84 13.46 12.72
CA THR A 235 14.63 13.59 14.18
C THR A 235 15.81 13.10 15.01
N ARG A 236 16.83 12.49 14.40
CA ARG A 236 17.96 11.82 15.06
C ARG A 236 17.57 10.64 15.95
N THR A 237 16.43 10.02 15.65
CA THR A 237 15.99 8.80 16.33
C THR A 237 16.76 7.60 15.75
N PRO A 238 17.33 6.69 16.57
CA PRO A 238 18.02 5.52 16.06
C PRO A 238 17.08 4.63 15.24
N TYR A 239 17.56 4.15 14.07
CA TYR A 239 16.84 3.21 13.23
C TYR A 239 17.36 1.78 13.43
N THR A 240 16.47 0.79 13.53
CA THR A 240 16.87 -0.61 13.61
C THR A 240 16.78 -1.28 12.24
N VAL A 241 17.92 -1.76 11.73
CA VAL A 241 18.04 -2.54 10.50
C VAL A 241 17.94 -4.03 10.85
N PHE A 242 16.94 -4.73 10.32
CA PHE A 242 16.70 -6.15 10.59
C PHE A 242 17.16 -7.03 9.43
N GLY A 243 17.98 -8.03 9.74
CA GLY A 243 18.35 -9.12 8.87
C GLY A 243 19.03 -8.75 7.53
N TYR A 244 19.35 -9.77 6.79
CA TYR A 244 19.88 -9.73 5.42
C TYR A 244 21.06 -8.77 5.20
N LYS A 245 21.80 -8.44 6.27
CA LYS A 245 22.92 -7.47 6.28
C LYS A 245 22.48 -6.04 5.86
N GLY A 246 21.20 -5.72 5.91
CA GLY A 246 20.66 -4.46 5.38
C GLY A 246 20.66 -4.37 3.84
N LYS A 247 20.93 -5.46 3.14
CA LYS A 247 21.03 -5.52 1.68
C LYS A 247 19.72 -5.95 0.98
N GLN A 248 18.65 -6.18 1.74
CA GLN A 248 17.34 -6.54 1.19
C GLN A 248 16.80 -5.43 0.28
N VAL A 249 16.33 -5.83 -0.91
CA VAL A 249 15.86 -4.91 -1.96
C VAL A 249 14.34 -4.86 -2.01
N ARG A 250 13.81 -3.66 -2.14
CA ARG A 250 12.38 -3.39 -2.39
C ARG A 250 12.22 -2.39 -3.52
N ASP A 251 11.25 -2.63 -4.37
CA ASP A 251 10.75 -1.56 -5.21
C ASP A 251 9.77 -0.68 -4.42
N ASN A 252 9.78 0.60 -4.75
CA ASN A 252 9.03 1.63 -4.02
C ASN A 252 8.22 2.46 -5.00
N MET A 253 6.91 2.51 -4.80
CA MET A 253 6.01 3.26 -5.66
C MET A 253 5.41 4.44 -4.92
N HIS A 254 5.44 5.60 -5.55
CA HIS A 254 4.77 6.79 -5.04
C HIS A 254 3.25 6.61 -5.05
N SER A 255 2.56 7.09 -4.00
CA SER A 255 1.09 7.02 -3.90
C SER A 255 0.37 7.60 -5.10
N SER A 256 0.84 8.72 -5.65
CA SER A 256 0.22 9.34 -6.84
C SER A 256 0.39 8.50 -8.12
N ASP A 257 1.51 7.76 -8.28
CA ASP A 257 1.70 6.84 -9.40
C ASP A 257 0.68 5.69 -9.33
N LEU A 258 0.42 5.17 -8.13
CA LEU A 258 -0.61 4.16 -7.95
C LEU A 258 -2.01 4.70 -8.24
N ILE A 259 -2.33 5.92 -7.80
CA ILE A 259 -3.64 6.51 -8.11
C ILE A 259 -3.82 6.77 -9.60
N ARG A 260 -2.78 7.14 -10.33
CA ARG A 260 -2.82 7.20 -11.79
C ARG A 260 -3.07 5.83 -12.43
N ALA A 261 -2.53 4.75 -11.86
CA ALA A 261 -2.85 3.40 -12.30
C ALA A 261 -4.33 3.04 -12.03
N PHE A 262 -4.86 3.40 -10.87
CA PHE A 262 -6.28 3.24 -10.55
C PHE A 262 -7.18 3.99 -11.54
N ASP A 263 -6.81 5.22 -11.89
CA ASP A 263 -7.53 6.02 -12.87
C ASP A 263 -7.52 5.38 -14.27
N ARG A 264 -6.39 4.81 -14.71
CA ARG A 264 -6.34 4.05 -15.97
C ARG A 264 -7.28 2.86 -15.96
N PHE A 265 -7.33 2.13 -14.84
CA PHE A 265 -8.27 1.03 -14.68
C PHE A 265 -9.73 1.53 -14.64
N PHE A 266 -10.02 2.61 -13.95
CA PHE A 266 -11.36 3.22 -13.92
C PHE A 266 -11.87 3.62 -15.29
N GLN A 267 -11.01 4.17 -16.15
CA GLN A 267 -11.36 4.58 -17.51
C GLN A 267 -11.62 3.40 -18.46
N ALA A 268 -10.93 2.27 -18.28
CA ALA A 268 -11.05 1.08 -19.11
C ALA A 268 -11.00 -0.19 -18.24
N PRO A 269 -12.05 -0.45 -17.43
CA PRO A 269 -12.03 -1.53 -16.47
C PRO A 269 -12.10 -2.92 -17.12
N ARG A 270 -11.53 -3.91 -16.43
CA ARG A 270 -11.52 -5.33 -16.82
C ARG A 270 -12.14 -6.19 -15.74
N GLN A 271 -12.55 -7.38 -16.07
CA GLN A 271 -13.12 -8.35 -15.12
C GLN A 271 -12.03 -9.21 -14.52
N GLY A 272 -12.01 -9.33 -13.17
CA GLY A 272 -11.11 -10.23 -12.44
C GLY A 272 -9.63 -10.03 -12.75
N ALA A 273 -9.22 -8.78 -13.00
CA ALA A 273 -7.84 -8.46 -13.37
C ALA A 273 -6.89 -8.56 -12.17
N VAL A 274 -5.65 -8.99 -12.43
CA VAL A 274 -4.58 -9.03 -11.44
C VAL A 274 -3.35 -8.38 -12.03
N TYR A 275 -2.75 -7.45 -11.27
CA TYR A 275 -1.56 -6.71 -11.67
C TYR A 275 -0.55 -6.66 -10.53
N ASN A 276 0.69 -7.09 -10.80
CA ASN A 276 1.81 -6.62 -10.00
C ASN A 276 2.02 -5.14 -10.29
N ILE A 277 2.15 -4.35 -9.25
CA ILE A 277 2.35 -2.91 -9.35
C ILE A 277 3.39 -2.46 -8.31
N GLY A 278 4.30 -1.62 -8.71
CA GLY A 278 5.38 -1.16 -7.84
C GLY A 278 6.31 -0.19 -8.56
N GLY A 279 7.42 0.13 -7.92
CA GLY A 279 8.46 0.99 -8.51
C GLY A 279 9.24 0.31 -9.62
N SER A 280 9.14 -1.00 -9.76
CA SER A 280 9.84 -1.80 -10.76
C SER A 280 11.36 -1.55 -10.73
N ARG A 281 12.06 -1.75 -11.85
CA ARG A 281 13.48 -1.39 -12.00
C ARG A 281 13.72 0.12 -11.96
N PHE A 282 12.71 0.94 -12.19
CA PHE A 282 12.81 2.40 -12.17
C PHE A 282 12.99 2.96 -10.75
N SER A 283 12.31 2.39 -9.76
CA SER A 283 12.29 2.91 -8.39
C SER A 283 12.43 1.78 -7.37
N ASN A 284 13.68 1.38 -7.10
CA ASN A 284 14.01 0.35 -6.11
C ASN A 284 15.30 0.69 -5.37
N CYS A 285 15.43 0.19 -4.16
CA CYS A 285 16.65 0.33 -3.36
C CYS A 285 16.78 -0.78 -2.32
N SER A 286 18.00 -1.03 -1.89
CA SER A 286 18.26 -1.77 -0.65
C SER A 286 18.08 -0.86 0.57
N MET A 287 18.10 -1.45 1.77
CA MET A 287 18.08 -0.67 3.01
C MET A 287 19.32 0.20 3.14
N LEU A 288 20.52 -0.32 2.81
CA LEU A 288 21.76 0.47 2.85
C LEU A 288 21.73 1.65 1.88
N GLU A 289 21.25 1.43 0.65
CA GLU A 289 21.09 2.50 -0.34
C GLU A 289 20.06 3.54 0.10
N ALA A 290 18.95 3.11 0.72
CA ALA A 290 17.95 4.02 1.27
C ALA A 290 18.52 4.90 2.41
N ILE A 291 19.34 4.32 3.31
CA ILE A 291 20.03 5.06 4.36
C ILE A 291 20.92 6.14 3.74
N THR A 292 21.76 5.77 2.77
CA THR A 292 22.64 6.72 2.07
C THR A 292 21.85 7.87 1.44
N MET A 293 20.77 7.57 0.73
CA MET A 293 19.91 8.60 0.13
C MET A 293 19.27 9.52 1.20
N CYS A 294 18.82 8.95 2.33
CA CYS A 294 18.27 9.76 3.42
C CYS A 294 19.30 10.70 4.04
N GLU A 295 20.54 10.24 4.25
CA GLU A 295 21.64 11.04 4.75
C GLU A 295 21.99 12.21 3.80
N GLU A 296 22.09 11.94 2.52
CA GLU A 296 22.37 12.96 1.50
C GLU A 296 21.25 14.01 1.41
N ILE A 297 19.97 13.59 1.41
CA ILE A 297 18.84 14.52 1.29
C ILE A 297 18.65 15.37 2.54
N SER A 298 18.81 14.77 3.72
CA SER A 298 18.61 15.49 5.00
C SER A 298 19.86 16.24 5.48
N GLU A 299 21.02 16.03 4.82
CA GLU A 299 22.34 16.51 5.23
C GLU A 299 22.72 16.09 6.66
N ARG A 300 22.30 14.88 7.07
CA ARG A 300 22.48 14.34 8.40
C ARG A 300 22.90 12.89 8.39
N LYS A 301 23.82 12.51 9.27
CA LYS A 301 24.15 11.11 9.51
C LYS A 301 23.08 10.43 10.35
N MET A 302 22.72 9.22 9.95
CA MET A 302 21.74 8.40 10.66
C MET A 302 22.43 7.53 11.72
N SER A 303 21.83 7.51 12.91
CA SER A 303 22.17 6.49 13.90
C SER A 303 21.38 5.22 13.57
N SER A 304 22.06 4.13 13.30
CA SER A 304 21.42 2.84 13.04
C SER A 304 22.00 1.72 13.90
N LYS A 305 21.15 0.76 14.28
CA LYS A 305 21.52 -0.48 14.94
C LYS A 305 21.17 -1.66 14.03
N TYR A 306 22.11 -2.56 13.81
CA TYR A 306 21.86 -3.79 13.07
C TYR A 306 21.44 -4.92 14.01
N VAL A 307 20.42 -5.68 13.62
CA VAL A 307 19.90 -6.88 14.29
C VAL A 307 19.94 -8.02 13.28
N PRO A 308 20.65 -9.14 13.55
CA PRO A 308 20.83 -10.23 12.59
C PRO A 308 19.55 -10.97 12.22
N GLU A 309 18.56 -10.98 13.12
CA GLU A 309 17.32 -11.69 12.97
C GLU A 309 16.45 -11.06 11.87
N ASN A 310 15.97 -11.92 10.97
CA ASN A 310 15.07 -11.51 9.90
C ASN A 310 13.65 -11.33 10.45
N ARG A 311 12.90 -10.39 9.91
CA ARG A 311 11.47 -10.27 10.21
C ARG A 311 10.69 -11.35 9.47
N THR A 312 9.72 -11.97 10.14
CA THR A 312 8.83 -12.97 9.55
C THR A 312 8.07 -12.39 8.35
N GLY A 313 8.03 -13.13 7.24
CA GLY A 313 7.35 -12.73 6.02
C GLY A 313 8.07 -11.64 5.21
N ASP A 314 9.32 -11.31 5.55
CA ASP A 314 10.09 -10.33 4.80
C ASP A 314 10.78 -10.97 3.57
N HIS A 315 10.78 -10.24 2.44
CA HIS A 315 11.48 -10.68 1.23
C HIS A 315 12.95 -10.24 1.28
N ILE A 316 13.85 -11.07 0.74
CA ILE A 316 15.25 -10.65 0.52
C ILE A 316 15.31 -9.73 -0.68
N TRP A 317 14.57 -10.06 -1.72
CA TRP A 317 14.51 -9.29 -2.96
C TRP A 317 13.08 -9.27 -3.48
N TRP A 318 12.58 -8.08 -3.79
CA TRP A 318 11.32 -7.89 -4.48
C TRP A 318 11.40 -6.69 -5.41
N ILE A 319 11.25 -6.94 -6.69
CA ILE A 319 11.03 -5.93 -7.74
C ILE A 319 9.85 -6.41 -8.58
N SER A 320 8.81 -5.60 -8.71
CA SER A 320 7.61 -5.91 -9.50
C SER A 320 7.88 -5.74 -11.00
N ASP A 321 7.48 -6.69 -11.83
CA ASP A 321 7.28 -6.42 -13.26
C ASP A 321 5.87 -5.84 -13.47
N ILE A 322 5.81 -4.59 -13.92
CA ILE A 322 4.55 -3.90 -14.23
C ILE A 322 4.14 -4.03 -15.70
N GLY A 323 4.83 -4.86 -16.47
CA GLY A 323 4.66 -4.98 -17.92
C GLY A 323 3.26 -5.43 -18.34
N LYS A 324 2.61 -6.29 -17.56
CA LYS A 324 1.22 -6.67 -17.82
C LYS A 324 0.28 -5.47 -17.70
N PHE A 325 0.46 -4.64 -16.67
CA PHE A 325 -0.33 -3.42 -16.52
C PHE A 325 -0.09 -2.47 -17.69
N GLN A 326 1.18 -2.22 -18.05
CA GLN A 326 1.54 -1.35 -19.18
C GLN A 326 1.02 -1.87 -20.53
N SER A 327 0.96 -3.19 -20.72
CA SER A 327 0.39 -3.78 -21.95
C SER A 327 -1.12 -3.56 -22.06
N HIS A 328 -1.82 -3.55 -20.92
CA HIS A 328 -3.26 -3.27 -20.87
C HIS A 328 -3.59 -1.79 -20.92
N TYR A 329 -2.67 -0.94 -20.44
CA TYR A 329 -2.82 0.53 -20.36
C TYR A 329 -1.58 1.22 -20.94
N PRO A 330 -1.45 1.22 -22.30
CA PRO A 330 -0.30 1.83 -22.97
C PRO A 330 -0.12 3.31 -22.57
N GLY A 331 1.13 3.74 -22.45
CA GLY A 331 1.48 5.08 -22.02
C GLY A 331 1.42 5.31 -20.49
N PHE A 332 1.22 4.25 -19.69
CA PHE A 332 1.43 4.36 -18.25
C PHE A 332 2.92 4.31 -17.93
N GLU A 333 3.41 5.35 -17.27
CA GLU A 333 4.80 5.47 -16.83
C GLU A 333 4.87 5.92 -15.36
N LEU A 334 5.87 5.42 -14.64
CA LEU A 334 6.19 5.87 -13.28
C LEU A 334 6.86 7.25 -13.36
N GLN A 335 6.49 8.15 -12.46
CA GLN A 335 7.02 9.52 -12.43
C GLN A 335 8.06 9.74 -11.32
N PHE A 336 8.03 8.93 -10.26
CA PHE A 336 8.86 9.13 -9.08
C PHE A 336 9.80 7.95 -8.86
N ASP A 337 11.12 8.19 -8.91
CA ASP A 337 12.13 7.26 -8.43
C ASP A 337 12.30 7.35 -6.90
N CYS A 338 13.08 6.43 -6.31
CA CYS A 338 13.32 6.41 -4.86
C CYS A 338 13.84 7.73 -4.31
N ARG A 339 14.71 8.42 -5.05
CA ARG A 339 15.31 9.68 -4.61
C ARG A 339 14.29 10.81 -4.63
N ALA A 340 13.46 10.91 -5.67
CA ALA A 340 12.37 11.88 -5.76
C ALA A 340 11.33 11.66 -4.65
N ILE A 341 10.96 10.40 -4.40
CA ILE A 341 10.06 10.00 -3.31
C ILE A 341 10.61 10.45 -1.95
N LEU A 342 11.87 10.14 -1.64
CA LEU A 342 12.49 10.50 -0.37
C LEU A 342 12.62 12.01 -0.20
N ARG A 343 12.92 12.75 -1.27
CA ARG A 343 12.98 14.22 -1.24
C ARG A 343 11.63 14.82 -0.93
N GLU A 344 10.55 14.36 -1.59
CA GLU A 344 9.21 14.86 -1.30
C GLU A 344 8.75 14.52 0.13
N ILE A 345 9.04 13.30 0.62
CA ILE A 345 8.77 12.91 2.00
C ILE A 345 9.50 13.87 2.97
N HIS A 346 10.78 14.15 2.74
CA HIS A 346 11.57 15.06 3.54
C HIS A 346 10.98 16.48 3.54
N ASP A 347 10.80 17.07 2.37
CA ASP A 347 10.43 18.47 2.22
C ASP A 347 9.04 18.78 2.79
N ARG A 348 8.09 17.85 2.64
CA ARG A 348 6.73 18.02 3.18
C ARG A 348 6.58 17.73 4.67
N ASN A 349 7.53 17.02 5.30
CA ASN A 349 7.36 16.56 6.67
C ASN A 349 8.42 17.05 7.65
N ARG A 350 9.57 17.56 7.19
CA ARG A 350 10.73 17.90 8.03
C ARG A 350 10.38 18.85 9.19
N ASP A 351 9.57 19.87 8.92
CA ASP A 351 9.26 20.90 9.93
C ASP A 351 8.31 20.33 10.98
N ARG A 352 7.26 19.63 10.57
CA ARG A 352 6.34 18.91 11.47
C ARG A 352 7.08 17.90 12.37
N TRP A 353 8.02 17.14 11.81
CA TRP A 353 8.77 16.15 12.60
C TRP A 353 9.75 16.81 13.59
N ARG A 354 10.34 17.93 13.24
CA ARG A 354 11.22 18.71 14.14
C ARG A 354 10.45 19.30 15.31
N GLU A 355 9.26 19.83 15.08
CA GLU A 355 8.39 20.36 16.14
C GLU A 355 7.97 19.25 17.10
N PHE A 356 7.52 18.12 16.57
CA PHE A 356 7.12 16.96 17.38
C PHE A 356 8.28 16.45 18.27
N SER A 357 9.49 16.36 17.74
CA SER A 357 10.67 15.96 18.52
C SER A 357 11.00 16.91 19.67
N ARG A 358 10.78 18.20 19.51
CA ARG A 358 11.01 19.20 20.56
C ARG A 358 10.02 19.05 21.72
N VAL A 359 8.78 18.72 21.41
CA VAL A 359 7.71 18.56 22.42
C VAL A 359 7.89 17.26 23.24
N VAL A 360 8.40 16.20 22.63
CA VAL A 360 8.56 14.87 23.29
C VAL A 360 9.81 14.86 24.19
N HIS A 361 10.80 15.72 23.93
CA HIS A 361 12.06 15.80 24.70
C HIS A 361 12.14 17.02 25.63
N ALA A 362 11.10 17.84 25.73
CA ALA A 362 10.92 18.91 26.71
C ALA A 362 10.03 18.43 27.87
#